data_5cde8e08ce1b9e79c44d352f62041c87
#
_entry.id   5cde8e08ce1b9e79c44d352f62041c87
#
_cell.length_a   1.000
_cell.length_b   1.000
_cell.length_c   1.000
_cell.angle_alpha   90.00
_cell.angle_beta   90.00
_cell.angle_gamma   90.00
#
_symmetry.space_group_name_H-M   'P 1'
#
loop_
_entity.id
_entity.type
_entity.pdbx_description
1 polymer ?
#
loop_
_entity_poly.entity_id
_entity_poly.type
_entity_poly.pdbx_seq_one_letter_code
_entity_poly.pdbx_strand_id
1 'polypeptide(L)'
;DGKLYVRKSDQRVFIVAEEAGGFALTDPVTGASAGSAAAGEVSKIRINNALRRAIKAAAGGSALASPDPARRLEAAQAVLKSRDASALPAIDAALAQETDPNVKAALQLAQAAALLGSDRPDAEKIAAISTLAATGSRDVLPVLAGAAEGQGEVALAARNAISGIETSLAVWNMGQNIWFGISLGSVLLLAAVGLAIT
;
A
#
# COMPACT_ATOMS: atom_id res chain seq x y z
N ASP A 1 17.76 2.44 -14.46
CA ASP A 1 18.40 1.57 -13.48
C ASP A 1 19.86 1.30 -13.84
N GLY A 2 20.80 1.58 -12.93
CA GLY A 2 22.21 1.24 -13.10
C GLY A 2 23.10 2.28 -13.78
N LYS A 3 22.62 3.48 -14.02
CA LYS A 3 23.36 4.57 -14.67
C LYS A 3 23.89 5.64 -13.70
N LEU A 4 23.72 5.47 -12.38
CA LEU A 4 24.22 6.39 -11.38
C LEU A 4 25.62 5.99 -10.90
N TYR A 5 26.54 6.94 -10.96
CA TYR A 5 27.93 6.78 -10.54
C TYR A 5 28.33 7.95 -9.64
N VAL A 6 29.28 7.69 -8.74
CA VAL A 6 29.95 8.72 -7.94
C VAL A 6 31.29 9.01 -8.57
N ARG A 7 31.63 10.28 -8.81
CA ARG A 7 32.96 10.70 -9.16
C ARG A 7 33.83 10.74 -7.91
N LYS A 8 34.98 10.04 -7.94
CA LYS A 8 35.83 9.84 -6.76
C LYS A 8 36.47 11.13 -6.25
N SER A 9 36.71 12.10 -7.13
CA SER A 9 37.42 13.34 -6.82
C SER A 9 36.62 14.30 -5.91
N ASP A 10 35.30 14.38 -6.11
CA ASP A 10 34.42 15.34 -5.42
C ASP A 10 33.19 14.70 -4.77
N GLN A 11 33.07 13.37 -4.82
CA GLN A 11 31.96 12.59 -4.26
C GLN A 11 30.58 12.99 -4.82
N ARG A 12 30.53 13.64 -5.97
CA ARG A 12 29.26 14.02 -6.62
C ARG A 12 28.69 12.86 -7.42
N VAL A 13 27.36 12.81 -7.48
CA VAL A 13 26.60 11.79 -8.21
C VAL A 13 26.31 12.30 -9.63
N PHE A 14 26.46 11.42 -10.62
CA PHE A 14 26.18 11.71 -12.03
C PHE A 14 25.42 10.56 -12.69
N ILE A 15 24.60 10.89 -13.67
CA ILE A 15 24.10 9.93 -14.64
C ILE A 15 25.21 9.72 -15.66
N VAL A 16 25.54 8.46 -15.94
CA VAL A 16 26.65 8.11 -16.82
C VAL A 16 26.13 7.44 -18.08
N ALA A 17 26.61 7.89 -19.23
CA ALA A 17 26.48 7.22 -20.51
C ALA A 17 27.86 6.77 -20.98
N GLU A 18 27.97 5.53 -21.50
CA GLU A 18 29.21 5.02 -22.06
C GLU A 18 29.49 5.65 -23.40
N GLU A 19 30.71 6.21 -23.57
CA GLU A 19 31.22 6.75 -24.80
C GLU A 19 32.57 6.11 -25.18
N ALA A 20 32.96 6.27 -26.43
CA ALA A 20 34.24 5.75 -26.92
C ALA A 20 35.41 6.39 -26.14
N GLY A 21 35.96 5.65 -25.17
CA GLY A 21 37.12 6.08 -24.37
C GLY A 21 36.82 6.57 -22.95
N GLY A 22 35.54 6.52 -22.49
CA GLY A 22 35.18 6.95 -21.12
C GLY A 22 33.69 7.01 -20.89
N PHE A 23 33.30 7.86 -19.95
CA PHE A 23 31.93 8.07 -19.55
C PHE A 23 31.54 9.55 -19.67
N ALA A 24 30.48 9.86 -20.40
CA ALA A 24 29.84 11.17 -20.36
C ALA A 24 29.06 11.31 -19.04
N LEU A 25 29.26 12.44 -18.36
CA LEU A 25 28.62 12.75 -17.09
C LEU A 25 27.50 13.76 -17.29
N THR A 26 26.33 13.45 -16.71
CA THR A 26 25.18 14.36 -16.69
C THR A 26 24.75 14.60 -15.25
N ASP A 27 24.53 15.84 -14.88
CA ASP A 27 24.00 16.18 -13.55
C ASP A 27 22.56 15.64 -13.41
N PRO A 28 22.25 14.79 -12.40
CA PRO A 28 20.95 14.15 -12.27
C PRO A 28 19.79 15.10 -11.89
N VAL A 29 20.10 16.31 -11.41
CA VAL A 29 19.10 17.29 -10.97
C VAL A 29 18.78 18.26 -12.09
N THR A 30 19.83 18.80 -12.75
CA THR A 30 19.66 19.84 -13.78
C THR A 30 19.58 19.27 -15.18
N GLY A 31 19.99 18.03 -15.39
CA GLY A 31 20.13 17.44 -16.73
C GLY A 31 21.29 18.02 -17.56
N ALA A 32 22.10 18.91 -16.98
CA ALA A 32 23.20 19.55 -17.67
C ALA A 32 24.39 18.59 -17.83
N SER A 33 25.12 18.73 -18.96
CA SER A 33 26.38 18.01 -19.14
C SER A 33 27.43 18.48 -18.14
N ALA A 34 28.08 17.54 -17.47
CA ALA A 34 29.13 17.78 -16.47
C ALA A 34 30.52 17.30 -16.96
N GLY A 35 30.68 17.17 -18.28
CA GLY A 35 31.91 16.74 -18.92
C GLY A 35 32.01 15.23 -19.02
N SER A 36 33.25 14.73 -19.14
CA SER A 36 33.58 13.30 -19.24
C SER A 36 34.52 12.87 -18.11
N ALA A 37 34.54 11.58 -17.82
CA ALA A 37 35.43 10.97 -16.84
C ALA A 37 35.95 9.62 -17.35
N ALA A 38 37.19 9.30 -17.00
CA ALA A 38 37.74 7.98 -17.28
C ALA A 38 37.07 6.90 -16.40
N ALA A 39 37.07 5.65 -16.87
CA ALA A 39 36.45 4.53 -16.16
C ALA A 39 36.98 4.34 -14.71
N GLY A 40 38.22 4.71 -14.44
CA GLY A 40 38.81 4.65 -13.09
C GLY A 40 38.40 5.77 -12.14
N GLU A 41 37.86 6.88 -12.64
CA GLU A 41 37.50 8.09 -11.87
C GLU A 41 36.09 8.05 -11.31
N VAL A 42 35.25 7.18 -11.85
CA VAL A 42 33.86 6.99 -11.41
C VAL A 42 33.66 5.62 -10.81
N SER A 43 32.77 5.53 -9.84
CA SER A 43 32.38 4.28 -9.19
C SER A 43 30.87 4.12 -9.25
N LYS A 44 30.42 2.96 -9.74
CA LYS A 44 28.99 2.66 -9.83
C LYS A 44 28.37 2.63 -8.44
N ILE A 45 27.28 3.38 -8.25
CA ILE A 45 26.53 3.31 -7.00
C ILE A 45 25.82 1.98 -6.91
N ARG A 46 26.22 1.19 -5.92
CA ARG A 46 25.50 -0.04 -5.56
C ARG A 46 24.36 0.32 -4.62
N ILE A 47 23.14 0.32 -5.15
CA ILE A 47 21.94 0.51 -4.36
C ILE A 47 21.74 -0.79 -3.57
N ASN A 48 22.10 -0.77 -2.30
CA ASN A 48 21.80 -1.86 -1.39
C ASN A 48 20.32 -1.81 -0.95
N ASN A 49 19.85 -2.88 -0.32
CA ASN A 49 18.44 -2.96 0.11
C ASN A 49 18.05 -1.89 1.14
N ALA A 50 19.00 -1.41 1.95
CA ALA A 50 18.77 -0.34 2.92
C ALA A 50 18.52 1.00 2.22
N LEU A 51 19.35 1.36 1.22
CA LEU A 51 19.19 2.57 0.44
C LEU A 51 17.90 2.53 -0.40
N ARG A 52 17.58 1.37 -0.98
CA ARG A 52 16.32 1.20 -1.73
C ARG A 52 15.10 1.41 -0.84
N ARG A 53 15.12 0.88 0.39
CA ARG A 53 14.06 1.11 1.38
C ARG A 53 13.97 2.58 1.78
N ALA A 54 15.11 3.24 2.03
CA ALA A 54 15.12 4.67 2.39
C ALA A 54 14.56 5.55 1.27
N ILE A 55 14.92 5.29 0.01
CA ILE A 55 14.36 6.01 -1.16
C ILE A 55 12.85 5.77 -1.26
N LYS A 56 12.40 4.52 -1.10
CA LYS A 56 10.98 4.17 -1.15
C LYS A 56 10.20 4.84 -0.02
N ALA A 57 10.75 4.87 1.19
CA ALA A 57 10.13 5.53 2.34
C ALA A 57 10.04 7.04 2.15
N ALA A 58 11.09 7.69 1.64
CA ALA A 58 11.10 9.12 1.34
C ALA A 58 10.09 9.49 0.24
N ALA A 59 10.03 8.71 -0.85
CA ALA A 59 9.06 8.90 -1.93
C ALA A 59 7.62 8.68 -1.43
N GLY A 60 7.39 7.64 -0.62
CA GLY A 60 6.10 7.36 0.00
C GLY A 60 5.67 8.48 0.95
N GLY A 61 6.58 8.99 1.79
CA GLY A 61 6.32 10.10 2.69
C GLY A 61 5.93 11.38 1.95
N SER A 62 6.59 11.69 0.85
CA SER A 62 6.24 12.84 -0.01
C SER A 62 4.85 12.70 -0.63
N ALA A 63 4.46 11.49 -1.04
CA ALA A 63 3.13 11.24 -1.60
C ALA A 63 2.02 11.36 -0.54
N LEU A 64 2.28 10.92 0.70
CA LEU A 64 1.36 11.07 1.84
C LEU A 64 1.18 12.54 2.26
N ALA A 65 2.15 13.40 2.00
CA ALA A 65 2.10 14.84 2.27
C ALA A 65 1.66 15.68 1.05
N SER A 66 1.19 15.05 -0.02
CA SER A 66 0.75 15.75 -1.24
C SER A 66 -0.39 16.73 -0.95
N PRO A 67 -0.44 17.92 -1.57
CA PRO A 67 -1.58 18.82 -1.49
C PRO A 67 -2.85 18.21 -2.10
N ASP A 68 -2.72 17.26 -3.04
CA ASP A 68 -3.82 16.59 -3.72
C ASP A 68 -4.36 15.41 -2.86
N PRO A 69 -5.63 15.46 -2.41
CA PRO A 69 -6.24 14.38 -1.62
C PRO A 69 -6.24 13.03 -2.34
N ALA A 70 -6.41 13.01 -3.68
CA ALA A 70 -6.40 11.78 -4.44
C ALA A 70 -5.04 11.07 -4.40
N ARG A 71 -3.96 11.83 -4.45
CA ARG A 71 -2.60 11.30 -4.30
C ARG A 71 -2.31 10.79 -2.89
N ARG A 72 -2.82 11.50 -1.87
CA ARG A 72 -2.68 11.02 -0.48
C ARG A 72 -3.45 9.72 -0.26
N LEU A 73 -4.67 9.62 -0.81
CA LEU A 73 -5.47 8.40 -0.76
C LEU A 73 -4.76 7.22 -1.44
N GLU A 74 -4.23 7.42 -2.65
CA GLU A 74 -3.46 6.41 -3.38
C GLU A 74 -2.23 5.95 -2.59
N ALA A 75 -1.49 6.90 -2.00
CA ALA A 75 -0.32 6.60 -1.17
C ALA A 75 -0.70 5.78 0.07
N ALA A 76 -1.80 6.12 0.76
CA ALA A 76 -2.31 5.35 1.88
C ALA A 76 -2.69 3.92 1.47
N GLN A 77 -3.37 3.75 0.34
CA GLN A 77 -3.71 2.43 -0.20
C GLN A 77 -2.47 1.62 -0.59
N ALA A 78 -1.43 2.26 -1.10
CA ALA A 78 -0.16 1.60 -1.42
C ALA A 78 0.53 1.07 -0.14
N VAL A 79 0.50 1.84 0.96
CA VAL A 79 1.02 1.39 2.26
C VAL A 79 0.18 0.25 2.83
N LEU A 80 -1.15 0.34 2.77
CA LEU A 80 -2.06 -0.74 3.18
C LEU A 80 -1.69 -2.08 2.51
N LYS A 81 -1.41 -2.06 1.21
CA LYS A 81 -1.03 -3.24 0.44
C LYS A 81 0.39 -3.72 0.75
N SER A 82 1.34 -2.80 0.92
CA SER A 82 2.75 -3.16 1.14
C SER A 82 3.08 -3.57 2.57
N ARG A 83 2.28 -3.14 3.55
CA ARG A 83 2.48 -3.36 4.99
C ARG A 83 3.86 -2.89 5.47
N ASP A 84 4.37 -1.81 4.86
CA ASP A 84 5.72 -1.32 5.11
C ASP A 84 5.77 -0.57 6.44
N ALA A 85 6.33 -1.20 7.46
CA ALA A 85 6.49 -0.61 8.79
C ALA A 85 7.33 0.68 8.79
N SER A 86 8.23 0.83 7.82
CA SER A 86 9.05 2.05 7.70
C SER A 86 8.25 3.30 7.33
N ALA A 87 7.00 3.13 6.86
CA ALA A 87 6.10 4.23 6.55
C ALA A 87 5.38 4.81 7.79
N LEU A 88 5.41 4.14 8.95
CA LEU A 88 4.69 4.56 10.16
C LEU A 88 4.93 6.02 10.54
N PRO A 89 6.17 6.55 10.61
CA PRO A 89 6.38 7.95 10.97
C PRO A 89 5.74 8.94 9.98
N ALA A 90 5.73 8.61 8.70
CA ALA A 90 5.12 9.45 7.66
C ALA A 90 3.59 9.40 7.73
N ILE A 91 3.02 8.23 8.04
CA ILE A 91 1.58 8.06 8.23
C ILE A 91 1.10 8.84 9.46
N ASP A 92 1.83 8.75 10.59
CA ASP A 92 1.50 9.45 11.82
C ASP A 92 1.52 10.97 11.61
N ALA A 93 2.52 11.48 10.89
CA ALA A 93 2.60 12.89 10.52
C ALA A 93 1.45 13.32 9.58
N ALA A 94 1.07 12.48 8.61
CA ALA A 94 -0.05 12.74 7.71
C ALA A 94 -1.38 12.72 8.46
N LEU A 95 -1.62 11.75 9.36
CA LEU A 95 -2.84 11.66 10.17
C LEU A 95 -3.05 12.88 11.07
N ALA A 96 -1.97 13.46 11.60
CA ALA A 96 -2.03 14.64 12.46
C ALA A 96 -2.55 15.90 11.72
N GLN A 97 -2.42 15.95 10.40
CA GLN A 97 -2.75 17.11 9.58
C GLN A 97 -3.94 16.85 8.63
N GLU A 98 -4.39 15.59 8.51
CA GLU A 98 -5.42 15.20 7.54
C GLU A 98 -6.81 15.68 7.95
N THR A 99 -7.46 16.36 7.04
CA THR A 99 -8.81 16.91 7.22
C THR A 99 -9.87 16.20 6.37
N ASP A 100 -9.47 15.55 5.27
CA ASP A 100 -10.40 14.77 4.45
C ASP A 100 -10.75 13.44 5.16
N PRO A 101 -12.04 13.17 5.43
CA PRO A 101 -12.44 11.98 6.17
C PRO A 101 -12.11 10.66 5.43
N ASN A 102 -12.14 10.66 4.08
CA ASN A 102 -11.85 9.46 3.30
C ASN A 102 -10.35 9.15 3.33
N VAL A 103 -9.51 10.17 3.18
CA VAL A 103 -8.05 10.02 3.27
C VAL A 103 -7.66 9.61 4.69
N LYS A 104 -8.27 10.22 5.70
CA LYS A 104 -8.02 9.89 7.11
C LYS A 104 -8.35 8.43 7.41
N ALA A 105 -9.49 7.94 6.95
CA ALA A 105 -9.86 6.53 7.10
C ALA A 105 -8.86 5.60 6.40
N ALA A 106 -8.43 5.93 5.18
CA ALA A 106 -7.43 5.15 4.47
C ALA A 106 -6.07 5.15 5.16
N LEU A 107 -5.65 6.29 5.73
CA LEU A 107 -4.42 6.40 6.52
C LEU A 107 -4.48 5.56 7.80
N GLN A 108 -5.62 5.52 8.49
CA GLN A 108 -5.82 4.66 9.67
C GLN A 108 -5.68 3.17 9.32
N LEU A 109 -6.22 2.74 8.18
CA LEU A 109 -6.05 1.38 7.70
C LEU A 109 -4.61 1.09 7.28
N ALA A 110 -3.95 2.05 6.64
CA ALA A 110 -2.54 1.94 6.29
C ALA A 110 -1.65 1.84 7.53
N GLN A 111 -1.93 2.63 8.56
CA GLN A 111 -1.26 2.57 9.86
C GLN A 111 -1.42 1.19 10.50
N ALA A 112 -2.66 0.69 10.56
CA ALA A 112 -2.93 -0.62 11.12
C ALA A 112 -2.21 -1.75 10.35
N ALA A 113 -2.17 -1.69 9.02
CA ALA A 113 -1.44 -2.65 8.20
C ALA A 113 0.08 -2.57 8.40
N ALA A 114 0.64 -1.37 8.50
CA ALA A 114 2.06 -1.16 8.77
C ALA A 114 2.47 -1.62 10.18
N LEU A 115 1.60 -1.45 11.18
CA LEU A 115 1.81 -1.96 12.54
C LEU A 115 1.95 -3.49 12.57
N LEU A 116 1.20 -4.22 11.76
CA LEU A 116 1.32 -5.68 11.67
C LEU A 116 2.69 -6.13 11.14
N GLY A 117 3.34 -5.33 10.30
CA GLY A 117 4.69 -5.58 9.78
C GLY A 117 5.82 -5.06 10.67
N SER A 118 5.52 -4.45 11.82
CA SER A 118 6.49 -3.82 12.71
C SER A 118 6.90 -4.72 13.89
N ASP A 119 7.93 -4.29 14.62
CA ASP A 119 8.37 -4.94 15.87
C ASP A 119 7.61 -4.41 17.11
N ARG A 120 6.41 -3.82 16.91
CA ARG A 120 5.58 -3.31 18.00
C ARG A 120 4.99 -4.44 18.83
N PRO A 121 4.60 -4.16 20.11
CA PRO A 121 4.00 -5.15 20.99
C PRO A 121 2.75 -5.81 20.40
N ASP A 122 2.51 -7.06 20.77
CA ASP A 122 1.37 -7.84 20.26
C ASP A 122 0.02 -7.18 20.57
N ALA A 123 -0.11 -6.49 21.69
CA ALA A 123 -1.32 -5.74 22.03
C ALA A 123 -1.65 -4.65 20.98
N GLU A 124 -0.65 -3.92 20.48
CA GLU A 124 -0.84 -2.92 19.42
C GLU A 124 -1.22 -3.58 18.09
N LYS A 125 -0.61 -4.72 17.77
CA LYS A 125 -0.94 -5.50 16.56
C LYS A 125 -2.37 -6.05 16.61
N ILE A 126 -2.82 -6.53 17.78
CA ILE A 126 -4.20 -7.01 17.96
C ILE A 126 -5.20 -5.85 17.82
N ALA A 127 -4.88 -4.67 18.35
CA ALA A 127 -5.70 -3.48 18.14
C ALA A 127 -5.76 -3.08 16.66
N ALA A 128 -4.64 -3.18 15.94
CA ALA A 128 -4.57 -2.94 14.49
C ALA A 128 -5.43 -3.96 13.70
N ILE A 129 -5.41 -5.24 14.07
CA ILE A 129 -6.30 -6.27 13.50
C ILE A 129 -7.77 -5.90 13.70
N SER A 130 -8.14 -5.45 14.90
CA SER A 130 -9.50 -5.02 15.20
C SER A 130 -9.93 -3.82 14.34
N THR A 131 -9.02 -2.86 14.13
CA THR A 131 -9.26 -1.70 13.24
C THR A 131 -9.51 -2.13 11.80
N LEU A 132 -8.69 -3.06 11.28
CA LEU A 132 -8.86 -3.60 9.93
C LEU A 132 -10.17 -4.40 9.82
N ALA A 133 -10.47 -5.25 10.80
CA ALA A 133 -11.66 -6.09 10.82
C ALA A 133 -12.97 -5.27 10.86
N ALA A 134 -12.97 -4.13 11.56
CA ALA A 134 -14.13 -3.25 11.67
C ALA A 134 -14.63 -2.70 10.33
N THR A 135 -13.79 -2.72 9.29
CA THR A 135 -14.22 -2.31 7.94
C THR A 135 -15.17 -3.30 7.28
N GLY A 136 -15.14 -4.57 7.66
CA GLY A 136 -15.87 -5.65 7.00
C GLY A 136 -15.50 -5.85 5.52
N SER A 137 -14.45 -5.18 5.03
CA SER A 137 -14.06 -5.18 3.62
C SER A 137 -13.23 -6.42 3.26
N ARG A 138 -13.43 -6.91 2.04
CA ARG A 138 -12.57 -7.96 1.47
C ARG A 138 -11.14 -7.49 1.23
N ASP A 139 -10.93 -6.19 1.07
CA ASP A 139 -9.61 -5.62 0.75
C ASP A 139 -8.59 -5.79 1.89
N VAL A 140 -9.05 -5.96 3.13
CA VAL A 140 -8.17 -6.18 4.28
C VAL A 140 -7.83 -7.66 4.50
N LEU A 141 -8.55 -8.61 3.87
CA LEU A 141 -8.30 -10.05 4.05
C LEU A 141 -6.86 -10.46 3.71
N PRO A 142 -6.23 -9.99 2.60
CA PRO A 142 -4.83 -10.34 2.32
C PRO A 142 -3.85 -9.81 3.37
N VAL A 143 -4.18 -8.69 4.00
CA VAL A 143 -3.36 -8.10 5.09
C VAL A 143 -3.46 -8.97 6.34
N LEU A 144 -4.69 -9.34 6.73
CA LEU A 144 -4.95 -10.20 7.87
C LEU A 144 -4.42 -11.62 7.67
N ALA A 145 -4.51 -12.17 6.45
CA ALA A 145 -3.97 -13.49 6.12
C ALA A 145 -2.47 -13.58 6.38
N GLY A 146 -1.70 -12.56 6.02
CA GLY A 146 -0.28 -12.53 6.33
C GLY A 146 0.04 -12.52 7.83
N ALA A 147 -0.81 -11.90 8.66
CA ALA A 147 -0.67 -11.96 10.12
C ALA A 147 -1.12 -13.32 10.69
N ALA A 148 -2.08 -13.99 10.04
CA ALA A 148 -2.62 -15.28 10.44
C ALA A 148 -1.66 -16.47 10.22
N GLU A 149 -0.65 -16.32 9.32
CA GLU A 149 0.39 -17.33 9.06
C GLU A 149 1.33 -17.53 10.25
N GLY A 150 1.43 -16.55 11.15
CA GLY A 150 2.27 -16.61 12.34
C GLY A 150 1.74 -17.55 13.41
N GLN A 151 2.33 -17.46 14.60
CA GLN A 151 1.91 -18.17 15.81
C GLN A 151 1.60 -17.14 16.92
N GLY A 152 0.92 -17.60 17.98
CA GLY A 152 0.59 -16.77 19.14
C GLY A 152 -0.73 -16.01 19.00
N GLU A 153 -0.92 -15.04 19.89
CA GLU A 153 -2.18 -14.30 20.04
C GLU A 153 -2.53 -13.43 18.83
N VAL A 154 -1.53 -12.84 18.18
CA VAL A 154 -1.72 -12.03 16.98
C VAL A 154 -2.29 -12.86 15.83
N ALA A 155 -1.74 -14.05 15.61
CA ALA A 155 -2.21 -14.96 14.56
C ALA A 155 -3.63 -15.47 14.85
N LEU A 156 -3.92 -15.77 16.11
CA LEU A 156 -5.27 -16.17 16.52
C LEU A 156 -6.27 -15.04 16.30
N ALA A 157 -5.94 -13.83 16.71
CA ALA A 157 -6.77 -12.65 16.49
C ALA A 157 -7.04 -12.41 15.00
N ALA A 158 -6.01 -12.55 14.14
CA ALA A 158 -6.14 -12.39 12.70
C ALA A 158 -7.07 -13.46 12.08
N ARG A 159 -6.94 -14.74 12.49
CA ARG A 159 -7.84 -15.82 12.03
C ARG A 159 -9.29 -15.57 12.43
N ASN A 160 -9.51 -15.14 13.66
CA ASN A 160 -10.85 -14.79 14.15
C ASN A 160 -11.45 -13.62 13.37
N ALA A 161 -10.64 -12.60 13.07
CA ALA A 161 -11.07 -11.46 12.28
C ALA A 161 -11.45 -11.86 10.85
N ILE A 162 -10.65 -12.70 10.19
CA ILE A 162 -10.94 -13.24 8.85
C ILE A 162 -12.28 -14.00 8.87
N SER A 163 -12.45 -14.94 9.79
CA SER A 163 -13.69 -15.72 9.92
C SER A 163 -14.91 -14.84 10.17
N GLY A 164 -14.78 -13.78 10.97
CA GLY A 164 -15.84 -12.81 11.20
C GLY A 164 -16.24 -12.05 9.93
N ILE A 165 -15.27 -11.58 9.17
CA ILE A 165 -15.50 -10.88 7.89
C ILE A 165 -16.17 -11.84 6.88
N GLU A 166 -15.65 -13.04 6.70
CA GLU A 166 -16.18 -14.03 5.76
C GLU A 166 -17.62 -14.41 6.11
N THR A 167 -17.91 -14.61 7.40
CA THR A 167 -19.27 -14.90 7.88
C THR A 167 -20.22 -13.74 7.58
N SER A 168 -19.80 -12.51 7.85
CA SER A 168 -20.60 -11.30 7.57
C SER A 168 -20.90 -11.18 6.08
N LEU A 169 -19.90 -11.39 5.23
CA LEU A 169 -20.06 -11.37 3.77
C LEU A 169 -20.97 -12.48 3.25
N ALA A 170 -20.87 -13.68 3.83
CA ALA A 170 -21.74 -14.81 3.47
C ALA A 170 -23.21 -14.52 3.81
N VAL A 171 -23.48 -14.00 5.01
CA VAL A 171 -24.84 -13.59 5.43
C VAL A 171 -25.39 -12.51 4.49
N TRP A 172 -24.58 -11.51 4.14
CA TRP A 172 -24.99 -10.46 3.21
C TRP A 172 -25.33 -11.01 1.81
N ASN A 173 -24.50 -11.91 1.28
CA ASN A 173 -24.74 -12.56 0.00
C ASN A 173 -26.02 -13.42 0.02
N MET A 174 -26.28 -14.13 1.12
CA MET A 174 -27.51 -14.90 1.29
C MET A 174 -28.73 -13.99 1.31
N GLY A 175 -28.67 -12.85 2.01
CA GLY A 175 -29.75 -11.85 2.01
C GLY A 175 -30.04 -11.30 0.62
N GLN A 176 -29.03 -11.00 -0.16
CA GLN A 176 -29.18 -10.55 -1.56
C GLN A 176 -29.82 -11.64 -2.43
N ASN A 177 -29.38 -12.89 -2.31
CA ASN A 177 -29.94 -14.00 -3.09
C ASN A 177 -31.42 -14.25 -2.77
N ILE A 178 -31.81 -14.17 -1.51
CA ILE A 178 -33.22 -14.25 -1.08
C ILE A 178 -34.03 -13.11 -1.70
N TRP A 179 -33.51 -11.87 -1.65
CA TRP A 179 -34.17 -10.70 -2.22
C TRP A 179 -34.36 -10.84 -3.74
N PHE A 180 -33.34 -11.28 -4.46
CA PHE A 180 -33.45 -11.55 -5.90
C PHE A 180 -34.44 -12.68 -6.21
N GLY A 181 -34.42 -13.76 -5.40
CA GLY A 181 -35.35 -14.87 -5.55
C GLY A 181 -36.81 -14.44 -5.39
N ILE A 182 -37.12 -13.61 -4.37
CA ILE A 182 -38.47 -13.06 -4.16
C ILE A 182 -38.87 -12.13 -5.30
N SER A 183 -37.96 -11.26 -5.73
CA SER A 183 -38.22 -10.31 -6.84
C SER A 183 -38.51 -11.05 -8.14
N LEU A 184 -37.68 -12.02 -8.51
CA LEU A 184 -37.86 -12.82 -9.73
C LEU A 184 -39.12 -13.70 -9.64
N GLY A 185 -39.37 -14.30 -8.49
CA GLY A 185 -40.56 -15.13 -8.23
C GLY A 185 -41.87 -14.35 -8.37
N SER A 186 -41.91 -13.10 -7.88
CA SER A 186 -43.08 -12.24 -8.00
C SER A 186 -43.36 -11.83 -9.46
N VAL A 187 -42.32 -11.56 -10.27
CA VAL A 187 -42.45 -11.27 -11.70
C VAL A 187 -42.99 -12.49 -12.45
N LEU A 188 -42.45 -13.68 -12.18
CA LEU A 188 -42.91 -14.92 -12.83
C LEU A 188 -44.36 -15.27 -12.45
N LEU A 189 -44.74 -15.03 -11.19
CA LEU A 189 -46.09 -15.26 -10.68
C LEU A 189 -47.07 -14.32 -11.39
N LEU A 190 -46.74 -13.04 -11.53
CA LEU A 190 -47.59 -12.07 -12.27
C LEU A 190 -47.72 -12.45 -13.74
N ALA A 191 -46.62 -12.88 -14.37
CA ALA A 191 -46.65 -13.36 -15.76
C ALA A 191 -47.53 -14.60 -15.91
N ALA A 192 -47.44 -15.57 -15.00
CA ALA A 192 -48.25 -16.77 -15.01
C ALA A 192 -49.76 -16.48 -14.81
N VAL A 193 -50.10 -15.59 -13.89
CA VAL A 193 -51.48 -15.13 -13.66
C VAL A 193 -52.01 -14.40 -14.89
N GLY A 194 -51.23 -13.54 -15.52
CA GLY A 194 -51.58 -12.83 -16.75
C GLY A 194 -51.88 -13.78 -17.90
N LEU A 195 -51.08 -14.85 -18.05
CA LEU A 195 -51.29 -15.87 -19.09
C LEU A 195 -52.49 -16.75 -18.82
N ALA A 196 -52.86 -16.98 -17.56
CA ALA A 196 -54.02 -17.81 -17.19
C ALA A 196 -55.37 -17.09 -17.36
N ILE A 197 -55.38 -15.77 -17.52
CA ILE A 197 -56.58 -14.95 -17.69
C ILE A 197 -56.90 -14.71 -19.17
N THR A 198 -55.96 -15.04 -20.07
CA THR A 198 -56.16 -14.89 -21.52
C THR A 198 -56.63 -16.20 -22.13
#